data_2cf7d39778522462babf6010e387357a
#
_entry.id   2cf7d39778522462babf6010e387357a
#
_cell.length_a   1.000
_cell.length_b   1.000
_cell.length_c   1.000
_cell.angle_alpha   90.00
_cell.angle_beta   90.00
_cell.angle_gamma   90.00
#
_symmetry.space_group_name_H-M   'P 1'
#
loop_
_entity.id
_entity.type
_entity.pdbx_description
1 polymer ?
#
loop_
_entity_poly.entity_id
_entity_poly.type
_entity_poly.pdbx_seq_one_letter_code
_entity_poly.pdbx_strand_id
1 'polypeptide(L)'
;MRRCAERSIPRRLRATGFGLLLAVLLAPALAEAPAALDERSALQAGDAVVGTRVSDYTLLDRQGRPVRLYSYRGKPLLVSFIYTGCFQICPASTRALHEAVKGLDKLLAQNQFNVVSIGFNQPFDSPAAMRAFAAQHGIDYPNWEFLSPSPAIVEALTRDFGFRFVATPAGFDHVLGITLVDAQGRIHTQVYGERMNAQRIGEPLRQLLTEGALPARLQFGDVIERVRILCTVYDPETGEYRYDYALIFEIVGGLLFFLSVAVYFGLEWRDRQRARRALEGGPRIAGEPSR
;
A
#
# COMPACT_ATOMS: atom_id res chain seq x y z
N MET A 1 35.88 35.29 97.71
CA MET A 1 34.89 34.26 97.82
C MET A 1 33.58 34.73 97.08
N ARG A 2 33.32 34.27 95.92
CA ARG A 2 31.99 34.15 95.27
C ARG A 2 32.13 33.32 94.01
N ARG A 3 31.54 32.11 94.03
CA ARG A 3 31.54 31.10 92.95
C ARG A 3 30.54 31.54 91.89
N CYS A 4 31.01 31.65 90.67
CA CYS A 4 30.09 31.73 89.51
C CYS A 4 29.63 30.33 89.11
N ALA A 5 28.31 30.16 89.09
CA ALA A 5 27.64 28.94 88.70
C ALA A 5 27.61 28.84 87.13
N GLU A 6 28.25 27.83 86.58
CA GLU A 6 28.18 27.49 85.18
C GLU A 6 26.85 26.78 84.90
N ARG A 7 25.98 27.37 84.09
CA ARG A 7 24.77 26.73 83.57
C ARG A 7 25.10 25.98 82.32
N SER A 8 25.16 24.66 82.39
CA SER A 8 25.27 23.76 81.29
C SER A 8 23.95 23.72 80.47
N ILE A 9 24.00 24.13 79.22
CA ILE A 9 22.90 24.07 78.25
C ILE A 9 22.92 22.64 77.67
N PRO A 10 21.78 21.91 77.64
CA PRO A 10 21.76 20.52 77.13
C PRO A 10 21.96 20.45 75.60
N ARG A 11 22.97 19.76 75.22
CA ARG A 11 23.49 19.56 73.81
C ARG A 11 22.59 18.66 72.93
N ARG A 12 21.31 18.39 73.33
CA ARG A 12 20.45 17.39 72.69
C ARG A 12 19.46 17.91 71.66
N LEU A 13 19.36 19.19 71.38
CA LEU A 13 18.34 19.77 70.48
C LEU A 13 18.85 20.21 69.10
N ARG A 14 20.10 19.98 68.74
CA ARG A 14 20.63 20.41 67.42
C ARG A 14 20.85 19.29 66.38
N ALA A 15 20.63 18.02 66.75
CA ALA A 15 20.89 16.89 65.86
C ALA A 15 19.65 16.45 64.99
N THR A 16 18.44 16.82 65.39
CA THR A 16 17.20 16.38 64.70
C THR A 16 16.74 17.29 63.55
N GLY A 17 17.19 18.56 63.54
CA GLY A 17 16.80 19.50 62.50
C GLY A 17 17.59 19.37 61.20
N PHE A 18 18.82 18.85 61.24
CA PHE A 18 19.71 18.75 60.06
C PHE A 18 19.45 17.49 59.22
N GLY A 19 18.92 16.44 59.85
CA GLY A 19 18.56 15.18 59.15
C GLY A 19 17.30 15.29 58.29
N LEU A 20 16.33 16.15 58.66
CA LEU A 20 15.07 16.31 57.94
C LEU A 20 15.24 17.22 56.68
N LEU A 21 16.20 18.15 56.68
CA LEU A 21 16.49 19.00 55.55
C LEU A 21 17.27 18.30 54.42
N LEU A 22 18.03 17.27 54.75
CA LEU A 22 18.82 16.50 53.78
C LEU A 22 18.00 15.39 53.11
N ALA A 23 16.92 14.93 53.74
CA ALA A 23 16.01 13.91 53.19
C ALA A 23 15.07 14.48 52.08
N VAL A 24 14.79 15.78 52.09
CA VAL A 24 13.95 16.43 51.03
C VAL A 24 14.75 16.68 49.74
N LEU A 25 16.08 16.72 49.79
CA LEU A 25 16.92 16.96 48.60
C LEU A 25 17.26 15.71 47.80
N LEU A 26 16.94 14.52 48.30
CA LEU A 26 17.13 13.23 47.62
C LEU A 26 15.83 12.56 47.16
N ALA A 27 14.78 13.33 46.91
CA ALA A 27 13.66 12.80 46.14
C ALA A 27 14.21 12.44 44.74
N PRO A 28 14.27 11.15 44.34
CA PRO A 28 14.63 10.82 42.98
C PRO A 28 13.61 11.51 42.10
N ALA A 29 14.06 12.40 41.22
CA ALA A 29 13.26 12.81 40.10
C ALA A 29 12.94 11.50 39.36
N LEU A 30 11.75 10.98 39.52
CA LEU A 30 11.21 9.91 38.68
C LEU A 30 11.16 10.54 37.28
N ALA A 31 12.27 10.44 36.56
CA ALA A 31 12.28 10.71 35.13
C ALA A 31 11.30 9.72 34.54
N GLU A 32 10.15 10.23 34.13
CA GLU A 32 9.15 9.45 33.40
C GLU A 32 9.86 8.83 32.19
N ALA A 33 9.93 7.50 32.15
CA ALA A 33 10.53 6.80 31.05
C ALA A 33 9.86 7.29 29.74
N PRO A 34 10.62 7.62 28.70
CA PRO A 34 10.03 8.10 27.46
C PRO A 34 8.98 7.07 26.99
N ALA A 35 7.79 7.57 26.66
CA ALA A 35 6.71 6.71 26.22
C ALA A 35 7.19 5.90 25.01
N ALA A 36 7.25 4.58 25.14
CA ALA A 36 7.54 3.68 24.02
C ALA A 36 6.24 3.40 23.26
N LEU A 37 6.33 3.22 21.95
CA LEU A 37 5.19 2.81 21.14
C LEU A 37 4.75 1.40 21.55
N ASP A 38 3.48 1.21 21.87
CA ASP A 38 2.90 -0.12 21.94
C ASP A 38 2.64 -0.64 20.51
N GLU A 39 3.56 -1.47 20.02
CA GLU A 39 3.52 -2.02 18.66
C GLU A 39 2.21 -2.78 18.39
N ARG A 40 1.71 -3.54 19.36
CA ARG A 40 0.43 -4.27 19.22
C ARG A 40 -0.73 -3.33 19.02
N SER A 41 -0.81 -2.28 19.81
CA SER A 41 -1.85 -1.25 19.69
C SER A 41 -1.73 -0.49 18.35
N ALA A 42 -0.51 -0.25 17.86
CA ALA A 42 -0.27 0.39 16.58
C ALA A 42 -0.72 -0.49 15.40
N LEU A 43 -0.41 -1.79 15.44
CA LEU A 43 -0.89 -2.75 14.43
C LEU A 43 -2.42 -2.86 14.43
N GLN A 44 -3.03 -2.98 15.61
CA GLN A 44 -4.50 -3.00 15.75
C GLN A 44 -5.15 -1.73 15.19
N ALA A 45 -4.55 -0.57 15.41
CA ALA A 45 -5.06 0.69 14.86
C ALA A 45 -5.03 0.71 13.32
N GLY A 46 -3.97 0.15 12.71
CA GLY A 46 -3.87 0.01 11.27
C GLY A 46 -4.87 -0.99 10.69
N ASP A 47 -5.06 -2.12 11.35
CA ASP A 47 -6.02 -3.14 10.90
C ASP A 47 -7.47 -2.67 11.05
N ALA A 48 -7.77 -1.87 12.07
CA ALA A 48 -9.12 -1.35 12.34
C ALA A 48 -9.65 -0.39 11.26
N VAL A 49 -8.77 0.23 10.49
CA VAL A 49 -9.17 1.16 9.40
C VAL A 49 -9.32 0.47 8.05
N VAL A 50 -9.01 -0.82 7.93
CA VAL A 50 -9.21 -1.59 6.70
C VAL A 50 -10.69 -1.61 6.33
N GLY A 51 -11.01 -1.34 5.06
CA GLY A 51 -12.37 -1.20 4.55
C GLY A 51 -12.97 0.20 4.74
N THR A 52 -12.37 1.08 5.56
CA THR A 52 -12.85 2.46 5.74
C THR A 52 -12.41 3.34 4.58
N ARG A 53 -13.14 4.44 4.38
CA ARG A 53 -12.81 5.42 3.35
C ARG A 53 -11.95 6.53 3.95
N VAL A 54 -10.83 6.82 3.31
CA VAL A 54 -9.97 7.95 3.69
C VAL A 54 -10.69 9.27 3.39
N SER A 55 -10.60 10.22 4.32
CA SER A 55 -11.14 11.58 4.15
C SER A 55 -10.36 12.34 3.06
N ASP A 56 -11.00 13.36 2.48
CA ASP A 56 -10.36 14.16 1.45
C ASP A 56 -9.52 15.28 2.05
N TYR A 57 -8.25 15.00 2.22
CA TYR A 57 -7.28 15.98 2.69
C TYR A 57 -6.63 16.74 1.55
N THR A 58 -6.34 18.02 1.76
CA THR A 58 -5.50 18.81 0.87
C THR A 58 -4.10 18.94 1.48
N LEU A 59 -3.11 18.47 0.74
CA LEU A 59 -1.69 18.49 1.10
C LEU A 59 -0.94 19.33 0.08
N LEU A 60 0.32 19.66 0.36
CA LEU A 60 1.19 20.37 -0.58
C LEU A 60 2.16 19.39 -1.25
N ASP A 61 2.31 19.50 -2.57
CA ASP A 61 3.31 18.73 -3.32
C ASP A 61 4.73 19.30 -3.13
N ARG A 62 5.71 18.66 -3.77
CA ARG A 62 7.13 19.09 -3.72
C ARG A 62 7.37 20.52 -4.24
N GLN A 63 6.42 21.11 -4.96
CA GLN A 63 6.46 22.47 -5.48
C GLN A 63 5.65 23.45 -4.63
N GLY A 64 5.01 22.96 -3.55
CA GLY A 64 4.14 23.76 -2.67
C GLY A 64 2.74 23.99 -3.24
N ARG A 65 2.32 23.25 -4.26
CA ARG A 65 0.98 23.34 -4.84
C ARG A 65 0.00 22.45 -4.08
N PRO A 66 -1.25 22.89 -3.89
CA PRO A 66 -2.25 22.08 -3.21
C PRO A 66 -2.66 20.88 -4.06
N VAL A 67 -2.67 19.69 -3.43
CA VAL A 67 -3.10 18.41 -4.01
C VAL A 67 -4.11 17.77 -3.08
N ARG A 68 -5.28 17.40 -3.61
CA ARG A 68 -6.30 16.67 -2.87
C ARG A 68 -6.04 15.17 -2.95
N LEU A 69 -6.19 14.43 -1.84
CA LEU A 69 -6.07 12.97 -1.87
C LEU A 69 -7.10 12.32 -2.80
N TYR A 70 -8.26 12.92 -2.95
CA TYR A 70 -9.28 12.42 -3.88
C TYR A 70 -8.88 12.51 -5.36
N SER A 71 -7.86 13.31 -5.71
CA SER A 71 -7.35 13.35 -7.09
C SER A 71 -6.66 12.05 -7.53
N TYR A 72 -6.27 11.19 -6.59
CA TYR A 72 -5.68 9.87 -6.87
C TYR A 72 -6.72 8.76 -7.07
N ARG A 73 -8.04 9.04 -6.90
CA ARG A 73 -9.09 8.06 -7.15
C ARG A 73 -9.13 7.64 -8.61
N GLY A 74 -9.70 6.47 -8.86
CA GLY A 74 -9.74 5.83 -10.17
C GLY A 74 -8.61 4.84 -10.39
N LYS A 75 -7.56 4.87 -9.55
CA LYS A 75 -6.45 3.92 -9.55
C LYS A 75 -6.09 3.54 -8.11
N PRO A 76 -5.53 2.35 -7.89
CA PRO A 76 -4.93 2.02 -6.60
C PRO A 76 -3.86 3.04 -6.18
N LEU A 77 -3.79 3.31 -4.89
CA LEU A 77 -2.85 4.23 -4.29
C LEU A 77 -2.06 3.53 -3.18
N LEU A 78 -0.74 3.56 -3.26
CA LEU A 78 0.17 3.14 -2.20
C LEU A 78 0.54 4.37 -1.37
N VAL A 79 0.33 4.30 -0.07
CA VAL A 79 0.63 5.40 0.86
C VAL A 79 1.67 4.96 1.87
N SER A 80 2.77 5.71 1.99
CA SER A 80 3.77 5.55 3.04
C SER A 80 3.88 6.82 3.87
N PHE A 81 4.06 6.68 5.19
CA PHE A 81 4.38 7.79 6.08
C PHE A 81 5.88 7.82 6.31
N ILE A 82 6.48 9.00 6.15
CA ILE A 82 7.91 9.22 6.35
C ILE A 82 8.14 10.49 7.16
N TYR A 83 9.36 10.63 7.74
CA TYR A 83 9.84 11.94 8.18
C TYR A 83 11.25 12.17 7.65
N THR A 84 11.52 13.37 7.15
CA THR A 84 12.74 13.68 6.41
C THR A 84 13.99 13.72 7.29
N GLY A 85 13.82 13.86 8.61
CA GLY A 85 14.90 13.80 9.59
C GLY A 85 15.35 12.39 9.98
N CYS A 86 14.77 11.35 9.40
CA CYS A 86 15.19 9.96 9.62
C CYS A 86 16.42 9.61 8.79
N PHE A 87 17.50 9.17 9.43
CA PHE A 87 18.76 8.89 8.73
C PHE A 87 18.95 7.45 8.26
N GLN A 88 18.18 6.50 8.78
CA GLN A 88 18.39 5.07 8.51
C GLN A 88 17.17 4.37 7.91
N ILE A 89 16.06 4.32 8.63
CA ILE A 89 14.94 3.45 8.30
C ILE A 89 14.10 4.04 7.16
N CYS A 90 13.69 5.31 7.21
CA CYS A 90 12.88 5.91 6.16
C CYS A 90 13.59 5.91 4.79
N PRO A 91 14.90 6.26 4.69
CA PRO A 91 15.63 6.12 3.42
C PRO A 91 15.70 4.69 2.90
N ALA A 92 15.94 3.71 3.80
CA ALA A 92 16.04 2.31 3.42
C ALA A 92 14.69 1.76 2.94
N SER A 93 13.61 2.01 3.69
CA SER A 93 12.25 1.57 3.32
C SER A 93 11.74 2.26 2.04
N THR A 94 12.06 3.56 1.86
CA THR A 94 11.69 4.29 0.63
C THR A 94 12.40 3.73 -0.60
N ARG A 95 13.70 3.42 -0.51
CA ARG A 95 14.44 2.76 -1.60
C ARG A 95 13.92 1.35 -1.89
N ALA A 96 13.63 0.56 -0.85
CA ALA A 96 13.06 -0.77 -1.01
C ALA A 96 11.68 -0.71 -1.71
N LEU A 97 10.84 0.25 -1.32
CA LEU A 97 9.57 0.52 -2.00
C LEU A 97 9.80 0.94 -3.46
N HIS A 98 10.79 1.79 -3.74
CA HIS A 98 11.11 2.23 -5.10
C HIS A 98 11.51 1.06 -6.01
N GLU A 99 12.36 0.17 -5.54
CA GLU A 99 12.73 -1.04 -6.30
C GLU A 99 11.53 -1.97 -6.50
N ALA A 100 10.69 -2.14 -5.48
CA ALA A 100 9.46 -2.92 -5.60
C ALA A 100 8.50 -2.32 -6.65
N VAL A 101 8.30 -1.00 -6.62
CA VAL A 101 7.46 -0.26 -7.57
C VAL A 101 8.00 -0.38 -9.00
N LYS A 102 9.31 -0.22 -9.21
CA LYS A 102 9.95 -0.39 -10.53
C LYS A 102 9.81 -1.82 -11.07
N GLY A 103 9.92 -2.82 -10.18
CA GLY A 103 9.67 -4.22 -10.52
C GLY A 103 8.23 -4.46 -10.96
N LEU A 104 7.27 -3.91 -10.25
CA LEU A 104 5.84 -4.01 -10.56
C LEU A 104 5.47 -3.26 -11.85
N ASP A 105 6.05 -2.09 -12.11
CA ASP A 105 5.78 -1.29 -13.30
C ASP A 105 6.21 -1.98 -14.60
N LYS A 106 7.26 -2.80 -14.56
CA LYS A 106 7.67 -3.62 -15.72
C LYS A 106 6.64 -4.67 -16.10
N LEU A 107 5.81 -5.09 -15.15
CA LEU A 107 4.86 -6.19 -15.29
C LEU A 107 3.43 -5.69 -15.50
N LEU A 108 3.08 -4.69 -14.72
CA LEU A 108 1.84 -3.95 -14.86
C LEU A 108 2.14 -2.83 -15.84
N ALA A 109 1.35 -2.62 -16.87
CA ALA A 109 1.59 -1.49 -17.76
C ALA A 109 1.77 -0.19 -16.96
N GLN A 110 2.56 0.73 -17.50
CA GLN A 110 2.85 2.01 -16.86
C GLN A 110 1.57 2.73 -16.45
N ASN A 111 1.62 3.41 -15.30
CA ASN A 111 0.53 4.25 -14.84
C ASN A 111 -0.73 3.50 -14.32
N GLN A 112 -0.62 2.25 -13.88
CA GLN A 112 -1.74 1.50 -13.32
C GLN A 112 -2.06 1.86 -11.86
N PHE A 113 -1.11 2.40 -11.13
CA PHE A 113 -1.26 2.81 -9.72
C PHE A 113 -0.46 4.08 -9.44
N ASN A 114 -0.74 4.69 -8.30
CA ASN A 114 -0.01 5.85 -7.79
C ASN A 114 0.69 5.51 -6.48
N VAL A 115 1.73 6.26 -6.16
CA VAL A 115 2.46 6.17 -4.89
C VAL A 115 2.52 7.56 -4.25
N VAL A 116 2.28 7.62 -2.96
CA VAL A 116 2.38 8.87 -2.19
C VAL A 116 3.18 8.60 -0.92
N SER A 117 4.21 9.41 -0.70
CA SER A 117 4.90 9.49 0.60
C SER A 117 4.48 10.76 1.31
N ILE A 118 3.96 10.63 2.54
CA ILE A 118 3.43 11.74 3.33
C ILE A 118 4.37 12.01 4.49
N GLY A 119 4.88 13.26 4.57
CA GLY A 119 5.71 13.71 5.67
C GLY A 119 4.88 14.06 6.90
N PHE A 120 5.04 13.30 8.00
CA PHE A 120 4.20 13.49 9.19
C PHE A 120 4.82 14.39 10.26
N ASN A 121 6.13 14.67 10.21
CA ASN A 121 6.82 15.52 11.18
C ASN A 121 6.73 17.01 10.79
N GLN A 122 5.57 17.60 11.00
CA GLN A 122 5.35 19.01 10.66
C GLN A 122 5.79 19.95 11.79
N PRO A 123 6.39 21.13 11.46
CA PRO A 123 6.56 21.71 10.11
C PRO A 123 7.84 21.31 9.38
N PHE A 124 8.62 20.37 9.90
CA PHE A 124 9.95 20.02 9.35
C PHE A 124 9.86 19.30 8.01
N ASP A 125 8.85 18.45 7.80
CA ASP A 125 8.59 17.78 6.52
C ASP A 125 7.89 18.72 5.53
N SER A 126 8.45 19.92 5.35
CA SER A 126 7.95 20.93 4.41
C SER A 126 8.06 20.44 2.95
N PRO A 127 7.34 21.07 1.98
CA PRO A 127 7.48 20.75 0.56
C PRO A 127 8.92 20.76 0.06
N ALA A 128 9.74 21.68 0.55
CA ALA A 128 11.16 21.75 0.21
C ALA A 128 11.97 20.58 0.78
N ALA A 129 11.70 20.19 2.04
CA ALA A 129 12.33 19.01 2.67
C ALA A 129 11.93 17.71 1.96
N MET A 130 10.66 17.55 1.62
CA MET A 130 10.14 16.39 0.88
C MET A 130 10.75 16.28 -0.52
N ARG A 131 10.94 17.41 -1.22
CA ARG A 131 11.66 17.46 -2.50
C ARG A 131 13.12 17.05 -2.36
N ALA A 132 13.81 17.59 -1.34
CA ALA A 132 15.21 17.25 -1.08
C ALA A 132 15.38 15.79 -0.75
N PHE A 133 14.50 15.21 0.07
CA PHE A 133 14.48 13.79 0.42
C PHE A 133 14.33 12.92 -0.83
N ALA A 134 13.33 13.19 -1.69
CA ALA A 134 13.12 12.44 -2.92
C ALA A 134 14.35 12.47 -3.84
N ALA A 135 14.95 13.66 -4.03
CA ALA A 135 16.14 13.84 -4.86
C ALA A 135 17.37 13.12 -4.27
N GLN A 136 17.60 13.24 -2.95
CA GLN A 136 18.73 12.59 -2.26
C GLN A 136 18.68 11.07 -2.38
N HIS A 137 17.48 10.47 -2.43
CA HIS A 137 17.31 9.02 -2.50
C HIS A 137 17.03 8.51 -3.91
N GLY A 138 17.11 9.37 -4.94
CA GLY A 138 16.98 9.01 -6.34
C GLY A 138 15.59 8.48 -6.71
N ILE A 139 14.54 9.01 -6.07
CA ILE A 139 13.17 8.61 -6.36
C ILE A 139 12.64 9.44 -7.54
N ASP A 140 12.63 8.80 -8.70
CA ASP A 140 12.31 9.40 -10.00
C ASP A 140 11.06 8.79 -10.66
N TYR A 141 10.33 7.91 -9.95
CA TYR A 141 9.14 7.26 -10.50
C TYR A 141 8.03 8.30 -10.80
N PRO A 142 7.49 8.36 -12.04
CA PRO A 142 6.60 9.43 -12.48
C PRO A 142 5.30 9.56 -11.69
N ASN A 143 4.76 8.42 -11.21
CA ASN A 143 3.52 8.37 -10.44
C ASN A 143 3.77 8.36 -8.92
N TRP A 144 4.91 8.85 -8.47
CA TRP A 144 5.22 8.96 -7.06
C TRP A 144 5.33 10.42 -6.62
N GLU A 145 4.42 10.84 -5.74
CA GLU A 145 4.47 12.17 -5.17
C GLU A 145 4.84 12.14 -3.69
N PHE A 146 5.50 13.20 -3.25
CA PHE A 146 5.88 13.44 -1.86
C PHE A 146 5.08 14.62 -1.35
N LEU A 147 4.22 14.37 -0.36
CA LEU A 147 3.23 15.31 0.11
C LEU A 147 3.50 15.77 1.53
N SER A 148 3.28 17.07 1.76
CA SER A 148 3.42 17.75 3.04
C SER A 148 2.04 18.21 3.53
N PRO A 149 1.46 17.62 4.59
CA PRO A 149 0.24 18.10 5.22
C PRO A 149 0.51 19.38 6.02
N SER A 150 -0.52 20.20 6.24
CA SER A 150 -0.41 21.26 7.26
C SER A 150 -0.37 20.64 8.66
N PRO A 151 0.28 21.29 9.65
CA PRO A 151 0.35 20.77 11.02
C PRO A 151 -1.03 20.46 11.62
N ALA A 152 -2.04 21.25 11.28
CA ALA A 152 -3.39 21.13 11.81
C ALA A 152 -4.12 19.82 11.44
N ILE A 153 -3.73 19.19 10.33
CA ILE A 153 -4.42 17.98 9.85
C ILE A 153 -3.63 16.69 10.08
N VAL A 154 -2.35 16.77 10.52
CA VAL A 154 -1.49 15.58 10.69
C VAL A 154 -2.16 14.51 11.54
N GLU A 155 -2.68 14.89 12.71
CA GLU A 155 -3.31 13.94 13.64
C GLU A 155 -4.55 13.27 13.04
N ALA A 156 -5.43 14.03 12.39
CA ALA A 156 -6.60 13.48 11.73
C ALA A 156 -6.23 12.57 10.56
N LEU A 157 -5.27 13.00 9.75
CA LEU A 157 -4.76 12.25 8.60
C LEU A 157 -4.14 10.92 9.03
N THR A 158 -3.22 10.93 9.99
CA THR A 158 -2.56 9.71 10.47
C THR A 158 -3.55 8.76 11.13
N ARG A 159 -4.54 9.27 11.87
CA ARG A 159 -5.63 8.48 12.45
C ARG A 159 -6.49 7.80 11.38
N ASP A 160 -6.85 8.49 10.31
CA ASP A 160 -7.64 7.92 9.21
C ASP A 160 -6.91 6.76 8.52
N PHE A 161 -5.57 6.79 8.49
CA PHE A 161 -4.74 5.70 7.97
C PHE A 161 -4.35 4.66 9.03
N GLY A 162 -4.78 4.84 10.28
CA GLY A 162 -4.38 3.97 11.39
C GLY A 162 -2.90 4.02 11.73
N PHE A 163 -2.18 5.05 11.26
CA PHE A 163 -0.76 5.23 11.50
C PHE A 163 -0.53 5.85 12.88
N ARG A 164 0.18 5.12 13.75
CA ARG A 164 0.56 5.55 15.11
C ARG A 164 2.06 5.79 15.19
N PHE A 165 2.43 6.87 15.86
CA PHE A 165 3.83 7.20 16.13
C PHE A 165 3.96 7.89 17.49
N VAL A 166 5.16 7.75 18.10
CA VAL A 166 5.52 8.38 19.36
C VAL A 166 6.85 9.09 19.19
N ALA A 167 6.92 10.35 19.64
CA ALA A 167 8.17 11.08 19.64
C ALA A 167 9.14 10.52 20.68
N THR A 168 10.40 10.31 20.29
CA THR A 168 11.49 9.83 21.14
C THR A 168 12.71 10.79 21.02
N PRO A 169 13.67 10.74 21.92
CA PRO A 169 14.90 11.53 21.79
C PRO A 169 15.69 11.23 20.50
N ALA A 170 15.51 10.03 19.92
CA ALA A 170 16.16 9.61 18.67
C ALA A 170 15.34 9.88 17.41
N GLY A 171 14.17 10.49 17.52
CA GLY A 171 13.24 10.76 16.42
C GLY A 171 11.84 10.26 16.73
N PHE A 172 11.30 9.37 15.92
CA PHE A 172 9.96 8.81 16.12
C PHE A 172 9.98 7.30 16.08
N ASP A 173 9.27 6.70 17.02
CA ASP A 173 8.97 5.27 17.04
C ASP A 173 7.61 5.03 16.37
N HIS A 174 7.54 4.14 15.40
CA HIS A 174 6.32 3.80 14.65
C HIS A 174 6.48 2.43 13.97
N VAL A 175 5.36 1.77 13.68
CA VAL A 175 5.38 0.56 12.86
C VAL A 175 5.61 0.94 11.41
N LEU A 176 6.58 0.26 10.77
CA LEU A 176 6.84 0.43 9.34
C LEU A 176 5.77 -0.27 8.53
N GLY A 177 5.20 0.43 7.57
CA GLY A 177 4.15 -0.12 6.74
C GLY A 177 3.80 0.76 5.55
N ILE A 178 3.04 0.15 4.64
CA ILE A 178 2.44 0.80 3.47
C ILE A 178 0.96 0.49 3.50
N THR A 179 0.13 1.51 3.32
CA THR A 179 -1.30 1.37 3.15
C THR A 179 -1.63 1.28 1.67
N LEU A 180 -2.34 0.24 1.26
CA LEU A 180 -2.94 0.14 -0.06
C LEU A 180 -4.38 0.64 -0.01
N VAL A 181 -4.69 1.58 -0.89
CA VAL A 181 -6.02 2.20 -1.04
C VAL A 181 -6.56 1.83 -2.41
N ASP A 182 -7.83 1.43 -2.46
CA ASP A 182 -8.50 1.08 -3.71
C ASP A 182 -8.84 2.32 -4.57
N ALA A 183 -9.32 2.08 -5.79
CA ALA A 183 -9.71 3.13 -6.72
C ALA A 183 -10.88 4.01 -6.20
N GLN A 184 -11.63 3.55 -5.20
CA GLN A 184 -12.73 4.27 -4.57
C GLN A 184 -12.28 5.09 -3.36
N GLY A 185 -11.01 4.99 -2.96
CA GLY A 185 -10.44 5.66 -1.81
C GLY A 185 -10.70 4.95 -0.48
N ARG A 186 -10.92 3.62 -0.49
CA ARG A 186 -11.01 2.79 0.72
C ARG A 186 -9.69 2.11 0.99
N ILE A 187 -9.33 2.00 2.25
CA ILE A 187 -8.15 1.23 2.66
C ILE A 187 -8.44 -0.25 2.39
N HIS A 188 -7.69 -0.83 1.46
CA HIS A 188 -7.81 -2.24 1.10
C HIS A 188 -7.04 -3.14 2.07
N THR A 189 -5.80 -2.79 2.36
CA THR A 189 -4.96 -3.54 3.29
C THR A 189 -3.78 -2.71 3.79
N GLN A 190 -3.20 -3.17 4.90
CA GLN A 190 -1.94 -2.68 5.45
C GLN A 190 -0.85 -3.73 5.20
N VAL A 191 0.31 -3.30 4.73
CA VAL A 191 1.48 -4.16 4.53
C VAL A 191 2.57 -3.70 5.50
N TYR A 192 2.79 -4.46 6.56
CA TYR A 192 3.76 -4.12 7.61
C TYR A 192 5.13 -4.77 7.38
N GLY A 193 6.17 -4.15 7.90
CA GLY A 193 7.52 -4.67 8.02
C GLY A 193 8.57 -3.88 7.26
N GLU A 194 9.84 -4.15 7.58
CA GLU A 194 10.99 -3.43 7.03
C GLU A 194 11.29 -3.80 5.57
N ARG A 195 10.97 -5.04 5.17
CA ARG A 195 11.25 -5.55 3.82
C ARG A 195 10.05 -5.33 2.91
N MET A 196 9.99 -4.15 2.31
CA MET A 196 9.01 -3.82 1.27
C MET A 196 9.50 -4.38 -0.06
N ASN A 197 9.27 -5.67 -0.30
CA ASN A 197 9.60 -6.30 -1.57
C ASN A 197 8.37 -6.34 -2.51
N ALA A 198 8.65 -6.55 -3.80
CA ALA A 198 7.62 -6.61 -4.83
C ALA A 198 6.55 -7.68 -4.55
N GLN A 199 6.89 -8.80 -3.89
CA GLN A 199 5.95 -9.86 -3.55
C GLN A 199 4.88 -9.38 -2.56
N ARG A 200 5.29 -8.74 -1.45
CA ARG A 200 4.36 -8.33 -0.38
C ARG A 200 3.39 -7.23 -0.82
N ILE A 201 3.84 -6.37 -1.72
CA ILE A 201 3.04 -5.27 -2.27
C ILE A 201 2.31 -5.73 -3.52
N GLY A 202 2.95 -6.58 -4.34
CA GLY A 202 2.46 -6.96 -5.65
C GLY A 202 1.19 -7.77 -5.62
N GLU A 203 1.06 -8.73 -4.71
CA GLU A 203 -0.15 -9.55 -4.64
C GLU A 203 -1.40 -8.75 -4.24
N PRO A 204 -1.41 -7.95 -3.17
CA PRO A 204 -2.56 -7.08 -2.88
C PRO A 204 -2.83 -6.05 -4.00
N LEU A 205 -1.78 -5.51 -4.62
CA LEU A 205 -1.94 -4.58 -5.73
C LEU A 205 -2.55 -5.26 -6.95
N ARG A 206 -2.11 -6.49 -7.28
CA ARG A 206 -2.69 -7.31 -8.35
C ARG A 206 -4.17 -7.58 -8.10
N GLN A 207 -4.55 -7.91 -6.87
CA GLN A 207 -5.95 -8.08 -6.49
C GLN A 207 -6.77 -6.82 -6.77
N LEU A 208 -6.31 -5.66 -6.32
CA LEU A 208 -6.97 -4.38 -6.58
C LEU A 208 -7.14 -4.08 -8.08
N LEU A 209 -6.15 -4.41 -8.90
CA LEU A 209 -6.19 -4.21 -10.34
C LEU A 209 -7.11 -5.20 -11.05
N THR A 210 -7.24 -6.43 -10.53
CA THR A 210 -8.12 -7.46 -11.11
C THR A 210 -9.57 -7.34 -10.64
N GLU A 211 -9.80 -6.93 -9.39
CA GLU A 211 -11.14 -6.74 -8.81
C GLU A 211 -11.76 -5.38 -9.16
N GLY A 212 -10.93 -4.42 -9.59
CA GLY A 212 -11.39 -3.11 -10.02
C GLY A 212 -12.49 -3.22 -11.09
N ALA A 213 -13.54 -2.41 -10.97
CA ALA A 213 -14.63 -2.38 -11.93
C ALA A 213 -14.11 -2.25 -13.36
N LEU A 214 -14.64 -3.07 -14.27
CA LEU A 214 -14.37 -2.94 -15.70
C LEU A 214 -14.75 -1.51 -16.13
N PRO A 215 -13.92 -0.82 -16.93
CA PRO A 215 -14.31 0.46 -17.48
C PRO A 215 -15.61 0.29 -18.25
N ALA A 216 -16.49 1.29 -18.16
CA ALA A 216 -17.83 1.26 -18.78
C ALA A 216 -17.79 1.07 -20.32
N ARG A 217 -16.61 1.22 -20.92
CA ARG A 217 -16.31 0.88 -22.32
C ARG A 217 -15.07 0.00 -22.34
N LEU A 218 -15.27 -1.30 -22.49
CA LEU A 218 -14.18 -2.28 -22.70
C LEU A 218 -13.51 -1.95 -24.04
N GLN A 219 -12.27 -1.50 -23.98
CA GLN A 219 -11.39 -1.46 -25.15
C GLN A 219 -10.60 -2.77 -25.22
N PHE A 220 -10.29 -3.24 -26.41
CA PHE A 220 -9.50 -4.47 -26.60
C PHE A 220 -8.15 -4.43 -25.81
N GLY A 221 -7.57 -3.23 -25.67
CA GLY A 221 -6.39 -2.99 -24.86
C GLY A 221 -6.58 -3.33 -23.38
N ASP A 222 -7.71 -2.95 -22.79
CA ASP A 222 -8.01 -3.21 -21.36
C ASP A 222 -8.11 -4.71 -21.07
N VAL A 223 -8.64 -5.49 -22.02
CA VAL A 223 -8.77 -6.95 -21.89
C VAL A 223 -7.39 -7.61 -21.97
N ILE A 224 -6.55 -7.21 -22.92
CA ILE A 224 -5.18 -7.74 -23.08
C ILE A 224 -4.36 -7.44 -21.83
N GLU A 225 -4.48 -6.24 -21.28
CA GLU A 225 -3.75 -5.82 -20.09
C GLU A 225 -4.20 -6.60 -18.86
N ARG A 226 -5.50 -6.85 -18.71
CA ARG A 226 -6.05 -7.67 -17.62
C ARG A 226 -5.61 -9.14 -17.71
N VAL A 227 -5.61 -9.71 -18.91
CA VAL A 227 -5.05 -11.06 -19.15
C VAL A 227 -3.57 -11.09 -18.80
N ARG A 228 -2.82 -10.06 -19.17
CA ARG A 228 -1.40 -9.93 -18.83
C ARG A 228 -1.16 -9.95 -17.32
N ILE A 229 -1.95 -9.19 -16.55
CA ILE A 229 -1.88 -9.16 -15.08
C ILE A 229 -2.23 -10.53 -14.47
N LEU A 230 -3.26 -11.22 -15.01
CA LEU A 230 -3.67 -12.54 -14.54
C LEU A 230 -2.63 -13.63 -14.80
N CYS A 231 -1.88 -13.51 -15.90
CA CYS A 231 -0.83 -14.48 -16.28
C CYS A 231 0.53 -14.21 -15.60
N THR A 232 0.60 -13.30 -14.64
CA THR A 232 1.84 -12.98 -13.95
C THR A 232 1.91 -13.68 -12.61
N VAL A 233 2.95 -14.51 -12.42
CA VAL A 233 3.23 -15.26 -11.18
C VAL A 233 4.55 -14.81 -10.59
N TYR A 234 4.59 -14.66 -9.27
CA TYR A 234 5.81 -14.34 -8.55
C TYR A 234 6.70 -15.58 -8.41
N ASP A 235 7.96 -15.46 -8.81
CA ASP A 235 8.98 -16.47 -8.62
C ASP A 235 9.79 -16.19 -7.35
N PRO A 236 9.64 -17.00 -6.28
CA PRO A 236 10.34 -16.77 -5.03
C PRO A 236 11.86 -17.03 -5.11
N GLU A 237 12.33 -17.80 -6.10
CA GLU A 237 13.75 -18.09 -6.24
C GLU A 237 14.52 -16.93 -6.87
N THR A 238 13.92 -16.25 -7.84
CA THR A 238 14.53 -15.10 -8.50
C THR A 238 14.15 -13.76 -7.88
N GLY A 239 13.08 -13.75 -7.04
CA GLY A 239 12.53 -12.52 -6.47
C GLY A 239 11.81 -11.64 -7.49
N GLU A 240 11.56 -12.13 -8.69
CA GLU A 240 10.92 -11.42 -9.79
C GLU A 240 9.58 -12.04 -10.17
N TYR A 241 8.72 -11.23 -10.77
CA TYR A 241 7.49 -11.72 -11.38
C TYR A 241 7.80 -12.23 -12.79
N ARG A 242 7.31 -13.44 -13.12
CA ARG A 242 7.42 -14.03 -14.47
C ARG A 242 6.03 -14.23 -15.08
N TYR A 243 5.99 -14.20 -16.42
CA TYR A 243 4.78 -14.60 -17.14
C TYR A 243 4.61 -16.12 -17.07
N ASP A 244 3.46 -16.57 -16.57
CA ASP A 244 3.06 -17.96 -16.69
C ASP A 244 2.30 -18.15 -18.00
N TYR A 245 2.96 -18.80 -18.94
CA TYR A 245 2.37 -19.09 -20.24
C TYR A 245 1.41 -20.28 -20.21
N ALA A 246 1.34 -21.05 -19.12
CA ALA A 246 0.49 -22.23 -19.01
C ALA A 246 -0.98 -21.88 -19.25
N LEU A 247 -1.48 -20.82 -18.62
CA LEU A 247 -2.83 -20.32 -18.81
C LEU A 247 -3.12 -19.92 -20.28
N ILE A 248 -2.14 -19.31 -20.95
CA ILE A 248 -2.28 -18.93 -22.37
C ILE A 248 -2.39 -20.18 -23.24
N PHE A 249 -1.56 -21.20 -22.99
CA PHE A 249 -1.63 -22.48 -23.72
C PHE A 249 -2.95 -23.21 -23.46
N GLU A 250 -3.47 -23.19 -22.24
CA GLU A 250 -4.78 -23.77 -21.90
C GLU A 250 -5.93 -23.08 -22.65
N ILE A 251 -5.96 -21.73 -22.66
CA ILE A 251 -6.99 -20.96 -23.35
C ILE A 251 -6.92 -21.21 -24.86
N VAL A 252 -5.70 -21.10 -25.46
CA VAL A 252 -5.51 -21.32 -26.90
C VAL A 252 -5.83 -22.76 -27.28
N GLY A 253 -5.38 -23.73 -26.49
CA GLY A 253 -5.69 -25.15 -26.71
C GLY A 253 -7.18 -25.43 -26.65
N GLY A 254 -7.88 -24.85 -25.63
CA GLY A 254 -9.33 -24.94 -25.49
C GLY A 254 -10.07 -24.33 -26.69
N LEU A 255 -9.69 -23.14 -27.12
CA LEU A 255 -10.28 -22.48 -28.28
C LEU A 255 -10.09 -23.30 -29.58
N LEU A 256 -8.88 -23.82 -29.82
CA LEU A 256 -8.59 -24.67 -30.99
C LEU A 256 -9.40 -25.97 -30.95
N PHE A 257 -9.56 -26.57 -29.76
CA PHE A 257 -10.39 -27.75 -29.59
C PHE A 257 -11.86 -27.46 -29.95
N PHE A 258 -12.47 -26.43 -29.36
CA PHE A 258 -13.85 -26.08 -29.67
C PHE A 258 -14.05 -25.67 -31.13
N LEU A 259 -13.08 -24.96 -31.72
CA LEU A 259 -13.10 -24.62 -33.14
C LEU A 259 -13.08 -25.88 -34.01
N SER A 260 -12.21 -26.84 -33.72
CA SER A 260 -12.14 -28.10 -34.48
C SER A 260 -13.43 -28.91 -34.39
N VAL A 261 -14.04 -28.95 -33.22
CA VAL A 261 -15.35 -29.60 -32.98
C VAL A 261 -16.46 -28.88 -33.78
N ALA A 262 -16.48 -27.53 -33.73
CA ALA A 262 -17.46 -26.75 -34.49
C ALA A 262 -17.31 -26.91 -36.01
N VAL A 263 -16.07 -26.96 -36.51
CA VAL A 263 -15.78 -27.23 -37.92
C VAL A 263 -16.24 -28.63 -38.32
N TYR A 264 -15.92 -29.65 -37.49
CA TYR A 264 -16.34 -31.02 -37.74
C TYR A 264 -17.87 -31.14 -37.86
N PHE A 265 -18.62 -30.63 -36.88
CA PHE A 265 -20.07 -30.66 -36.92
C PHE A 265 -20.66 -29.80 -38.04
N GLY A 266 -20.04 -28.69 -38.35
CA GLY A 266 -20.44 -27.85 -39.47
C GLY A 266 -20.29 -28.54 -40.84
N LEU A 267 -19.20 -29.26 -41.04
CA LEU A 267 -18.99 -30.07 -42.25
C LEU A 267 -19.98 -31.22 -42.32
N GLU A 268 -20.15 -31.97 -41.23
CA GLU A 268 -21.11 -33.05 -41.15
C GLU A 268 -22.55 -32.58 -41.42
N TRP A 269 -22.94 -31.43 -40.84
CA TRP A 269 -24.26 -30.85 -41.09
C TRP A 269 -24.44 -30.42 -42.55
N ARG A 270 -23.43 -29.85 -43.19
CA ARG A 270 -23.44 -29.52 -44.61
C ARG A 270 -23.59 -30.77 -45.48
N ASP A 271 -22.89 -31.81 -45.17
CA ASP A 271 -22.95 -33.06 -45.95
C ASP A 271 -24.30 -33.76 -45.80
N ARG A 272 -24.89 -33.75 -44.61
CA ARG A 272 -26.27 -34.21 -44.38
C ARG A 272 -27.28 -33.35 -45.11
N GLN A 273 -27.14 -32.05 -45.19
CA GLN A 273 -28.02 -31.17 -45.97
C GLN A 273 -27.89 -31.44 -47.47
N ARG A 274 -26.66 -31.64 -47.99
CA ARG A 274 -26.44 -31.99 -49.40
C ARG A 274 -27.10 -33.32 -49.75
N ALA A 275 -26.97 -34.33 -48.90
CA ALA A 275 -27.58 -35.63 -49.08
C ALA A 275 -29.13 -35.55 -49.09
N ARG A 276 -29.72 -34.76 -48.19
CA ARG A 276 -31.19 -34.51 -48.21
C ARG A 276 -31.66 -33.85 -49.49
N ARG A 277 -30.96 -32.80 -49.98
CA ARG A 277 -31.31 -32.11 -51.24
C ARG A 277 -31.15 -33.01 -52.47
N ALA A 278 -30.18 -33.94 -52.46
CA ALA A 278 -30.00 -34.92 -53.53
C ALA A 278 -31.12 -35.94 -53.58
N LEU A 279 -31.71 -36.30 -52.43
CA LEU A 279 -32.88 -37.20 -52.33
C LEU A 279 -34.19 -36.49 -52.76
N GLU A 280 -34.32 -35.22 -52.49
CA GLU A 280 -35.49 -34.41 -52.89
C GLU A 280 -35.48 -34.02 -54.38
N GLY A 281 -34.29 -33.98 -55.03
CA GLY A 281 -34.09 -33.65 -56.42
C GLY A 281 -34.06 -34.88 -57.39
N GLY A 282 -34.44 -36.07 -56.92
CA GLY A 282 -34.51 -37.26 -57.75
C GLY A 282 -35.38 -37.10 -58.98
N PRO A 283 -35.08 -37.77 -60.15
CA PRO A 283 -35.75 -37.58 -61.40
C PRO A 283 -37.25 -37.87 -61.27
N ARG A 284 -38.10 -36.89 -61.58
CA ARG A 284 -39.53 -37.10 -61.82
C ARG A 284 -39.60 -38.11 -62.96
N ILE A 285 -40.08 -39.33 -62.67
CA ILE A 285 -40.37 -40.33 -63.69
C ILE A 285 -41.49 -39.72 -64.54
N ALA A 286 -41.07 -39.19 -65.71
CA ALA A 286 -41.97 -38.83 -66.78
C ALA A 286 -42.42 -40.13 -67.44
N GLY A 287 -43.69 -40.49 -67.32
CA GLY A 287 -44.24 -41.57 -68.12
C GLY A 287 -45.37 -42.34 -67.45
N GLU A 288 -46.54 -41.78 -67.59
CA GLU A 288 -47.74 -42.62 -67.65
C GLU A 288 -48.51 -42.21 -68.92
N PRO A 289 -48.61 -43.08 -69.95
CA PRO A 289 -49.37 -42.79 -71.13
C PRO A 289 -50.86 -42.97 -70.85
N SER A 290 -51.65 -41.99 -71.24
CA SER A 290 -53.13 -42.01 -71.29
C SER A 290 -53.67 -43.20 -72.10
N ARG A 291 -54.58 -43.91 -71.56
CA ARG A 291 -55.63 -44.56 -72.24
C ARG A 291 -57.00 -44.13 -71.73
#